data_b383e1d9f05d3a2c183f3244684b1509
#
_entry.id   b383e1d9f05d3a2c183f3244684b1509
#
_cell.length_a   1.000
_cell.length_b   1.000
_cell.length_c   1.000
_cell.angle_alpha   90.00
_cell.angle_beta   90.00
_cell.angle_gamma   90.00
#
_symmetry.space_group_name_H-M   'P 1'
#
loop_
_entity.id
_entity.type
_entity.pdbx_description
1 polymer ?
#
loop_
_entity_poly.entity_id
_entity_poly.type
_entity_poly.pdbx_seq_one_letter_code
_entity_poly.pdbx_strand_id
1 'polypeptide(L)'
;VQGVPRHNSTSGEGLALVVPGIGNSGPGHWQTLWEQRHPGWQRVQQRDWDRPVCAEWLHGLDAAMARLSAPPVLIAHSMGCLLVAHWAQWASRPVRAALLVAVPNPDGPMFPPAAQGFQPVPAEPLRFPSLVVASSDDPFGSVAYARRCAADWGSDFVEAGTIGHINADSGLGDWPAGLVLLERLLKL
;
A
#
# COMPACT_ATOMS: atom_id res chain seq x y z
N VAL A 1 -12.35 10.25 46.66
CA VAL A 1 -11.45 9.64 45.66
C VAL A 1 -12.27 9.46 44.40
N GLN A 2 -12.14 10.42 43.46
CA GLN A 2 -12.85 10.41 42.17
C GLN A 2 -12.02 9.60 41.17
N GLY A 3 -12.64 8.54 40.65
CA GLY A 3 -12.05 7.71 39.62
C GLY A 3 -11.88 8.46 38.30
N VAL A 4 -10.65 8.46 37.78
CA VAL A 4 -10.31 8.93 36.44
C VAL A 4 -11.04 8.03 35.43
N PRO A 5 -11.80 8.57 34.46
CA PRO A 5 -12.42 7.75 33.42
C PRO A 5 -11.30 7.14 32.58
N ARG A 6 -11.24 5.82 32.52
CA ARG A 6 -10.41 5.10 31.56
C ARG A 6 -11.00 5.39 30.18
N HIS A 7 -10.24 6.06 29.32
CA HIS A 7 -10.56 6.15 27.91
C HIS A 7 -10.70 4.73 27.35
N ASN A 8 -11.92 4.41 27.02
CA ASN A 8 -12.26 3.20 26.30
C ASN A 8 -11.58 3.31 24.90
N SER A 9 -10.51 2.58 24.73
CA SER A 9 -9.89 2.38 23.41
C SER A 9 -10.97 1.75 22.54
N THR A 10 -11.39 2.45 21.49
CA THR A 10 -12.31 1.95 20.48
C THR A 10 -11.64 0.76 19.80
N SER A 11 -11.97 -0.43 20.24
CA SER A 11 -11.53 -1.73 19.73
C SER A 11 -12.18 -2.04 18.38
N GLY A 12 -11.89 -1.21 17.37
CA GLY A 12 -12.39 -1.34 16.01
C GLY A 12 -11.36 -1.03 14.94
N GLU A 13 -10.27 -0.37 15.27
CA GLU A 13 -9.20 -0.07 14.32
C GLU A 13 -8.30 -1.29 14.16
N GLY A 14 -8.53 -2.04 13.08
CA GLY A 14 -7.69 -3.18 12.72
C GLY A 14 -6.23 -2.76 12.52
N LEU A 15 -5.30 -3.66 12.79
CA LEU A 15 -3.88 -3.46 12.56
C LEU A 15 -3.62 -3.19 11.08
N ALA A 16 -2.88 -2.12 10.76
CA ALA A 16 -2.46 -1.83 9.41
C ALA A 16 -0.93 -1.72 9.31
N LEU A 17 -0.40 -2.13 8.16
CA LEU A 17 0.98 -1.98 7.79
C LEU A 17 1.07 -1.11 6.54
N VAL A 18 1.63 0.08 6.68
CA VAL A 18 1.85 1.01 5.58
C VAL A 18 3.10 0.57 4.81
N VAL A 19 2.94 0.45 3.49
CA VAL A 19 3.98 -0.01 2.55
C VAL A 19 4.22 1.09 1.51
N PRO A 20 5.12 2.06 1.80
CA PRO A 20 5.43 3.14 0.88
C PRO A 20 6.13 2.69 -0.39
N GLY A 21 6.14 3.56 -1.39
CA GLY A 21 7.00 3.47 -2.54
C GLY A 21 8.36 4.16 -2.34
N ILE A 22 9.03 4.47 -3.44
CA ILE A 22 10.30 5.23 -3.45
C ILE A 22 10.13 6.56 -2.72
N GLY A 23 11.14 7.01 -1.98
CA GLY A 23 11.12 8.24 -1.21
C GLY A 23 10.32 8.19 0.11
N ASN A 24 9.78 7.03 0.53
CA ASN A 24 9.16 6.79 1.85
C ASN A 24 7.89 7.61 2.17
N SER A 25 7.15 8.11 1.19
CA SER A 25 5.90 8.86 1.46
C SER A 25 6.08 9.96 2.52
N GLY A 26 6.68 11.10 2.13
CA GLY A 26 7.02 12.22 3.03
C GLY A 26 5.82 12.82 3.79
N PRO A 27 6.05 13.89 4.58
CA PRO A 27 5.07 14.41 5.55
C PRO A 27 3.72 14.82 4.96
N GLY A 28 3.68 15.29 3.70
CA GLY A 28 2.44 15.68 3.00
C GLY A 28 1.72 14.53 2.30
N HIS A 29 2.25 13.33 2.36
CA HIS A 29 1.65 12.17 1.72
C HIS A 29 0.49 11.59 2.57
N TRP A 30 -0.61 11.17 1.93
CA TRP A 30 -1.80 10.65 2.61
C TRP A 30 -1.47 9.45 3.52
N GLN A 31 -0.54 8.57 3.15
CA GLN A 31 -0.10 7.47 4.02
C GLN A 31 0.43 7.98 5.35
N THR A 32 1.27 9.02 5.33
CA THR A 32 1.84 9.63 6.54
C THR A 32 0.75 10.33 7.36
N LEU A 33 -0.17 11.03 6.71
CA LEU A 33 -1.28 11.69 7.41
C LEU A 33 -2.26 10.67 8.04
N TRP A 34 -2.46 9.52 7.40
CA TRP A 34 -3.26 8.44 7.99
C TRP A 34 -2.58 7.83 9.22
N GLU A 35 -1.28 7.54 9.17
CA GLU A 35 -0.54 7.03 10.33
C GLU A 35 -0.61 7.96 11.53
N GLN A 36 -0.55 9.29 11.30
CA GLN A 36 -0.68 10.27 12.38
C GLN A 36 -2.04 10.22 13.08
N ARG A 37 -3.09 9.81 12.39
CA ARG A 37 -4.44 9.64 12.93
C ARG A 37 -4.70 8.27 13.53
N HIS A 38 -3.88 7.30 13.19
CA HIS A 38 -4.01 5.90 13.62
C HIS A 38 -2.74 5.41 14.32
N PRO A 39 -2.50 5.77 15.60
CA PRO A 39 -1.24 5.47 16.30
C PRO A 39 -0.90 3.98 16.39
N GLY A 40 -1.87 3.08 16.17
CA GLY A 40 -1.67 1.63 16.14
C GLY A 40 -1.14 1.10 14.80
N TRP A 41 -1.14 1.92 13.75
CA TRP A 41 -0.62 1.53 12.45
C TRP A 41 0.90 1.53 12.44
N GLN A 42 1.50 0.65 11.68
CA GLN A 42 2.95 0.55 11.55
C GLN A 42 3.37 0.77 10.10
N ARG A 43 4.62 1.18 9.91
CA ARG A 43 5.22 1.35 8.59
C ARG A 43 6.37 0.38 8.41
N VAL A 44 6.44 -0.22 7.23
CA VAL A 44 7.62 -1.00 6.80
C VAL A 44 8.84 -0.09 6.83
N GLN A 45 9.94 -0.60 7.33
CA GLN A 45 11.24 0.08 7.26
C GLN A 45 12.08 -0.53 6.16
N GLN A 46 12.61 0.30 5.28
CA GLN A 46 13.50 -0.11 4.21
C GLN A 46 14.90 0.47 4.42
N ARG A 47 15.90 -0.24 3.93
CA ARG A 47 17.30 0.16 4.08
C ARG A 47 17.63 1.40 3.25
N ASP A 48 17.14 1.47 2.02
CA ASP A 48 17.35 2.57 1.09
C ASP A 48 16.03 2.86 0.36
N TRP A 49 15.52 4.06 0.56
CA TRP A 49 14.25 4.49 -0.03
C TRP A 49 14.42 5.07 -1.43
N ASP A 50 15.64 5.49 -1.79
CA ASP A 50 15.92 6.18 -3.05
C ASP A 50 16.45 5.23 -4.12
N ARG A 51 17.03 4.10 -3.71
CA ARG A 51 17.57 3.06 -4.59
C ARG A 51 17.00 1.68 -4.21
N PRO A 52 15.71 1.44 -4.47
CA PRO A 52 15.05 0.22 -4.03
C PRO A 52 15.60 -1.01 -4.75
N VAL A 53 15.96 -2.02 -3.95
CA VAL A 53 16.29 -3.36 -4.41
C VAL A 53 15.20 -4.29 -3.91
N CYS A 54 14.45 -4.93 -4.82
CA CYS A 54 13.27 -5.73 -4.49
C CYS A 54 13.57 -6.80 -3.42
N ALA A 55 14.67 -7.53 -3.56
CA ALA A 55 15.07 -8.57 -2.59
C ALA A 55 15.30 -8.00 -1.17
N GLU A 56 15.92 -6.83 -1.05
CA GLU A 56 16.12 -6.17 0.25
C GLU A 56 14.79 -5.67 0.82
N TRP A 57 13.95 -5.09 -0.02
CA TRP A 57 12.64 -4.61 0.38
C TRP A 57 11.69 -5.73 0.80
N LEU A 58 11.79 -6.91 0.17
CA LEU A 58 11.06 -8.11 0.58
C LEU A 58 11.43 -8.54 2.01
N HIS A 59 12.72 -8.51 2.35
CA HIS A 59 13.17 -8.79 3.72
C HIS A 59 12.61 -7.76 4.72
N GLY A 60 12.58 -6.48 4.35
CA GLY A 60 11.99 -5.42 5.17
C GLY A 60 10.50 -5.63 5.44
N LEU A 61 9.74 -5.97 4.40
CA LEU A 61 8.32 -6.27 4.53
C LEU A 61 8.09 -7.53 5.38
N ASP A 62 8.81 -8.62 5.11
CA ASP A 62 8.64 -9.86 5.87
C ASP A 62 9.02 -9.69 7.34
N ALA A 63 10.09 -8.96 7.64
CA ALA A 63 10.47 -8.61 9.00
C ALA A 63 9.42 -7.75 9.72
N ALA A 64 8.77 -6.81 9.01
CA ALA A 64 7.67 -6.03 9.56
C ALA A 64 6.46 -6.92 9.86
N MET A 65 6.07 -7.78 8.92
CA MET A 65 4.98 -8.74 9.10
C MET A 65 5.23 -9.70 10.28
N ALA A 66 6.48 -10.12 10.49
CA ALA A 66 6.86 -11.03 11.59
C ALA A 66 6.64 -10.43 12.99
N ARG A 67 6.65 -9.10 13.10
CA ARG A 67 6.45 -8.41 14.40
C ARG A 67 4.98 -8.17 14.74
N LEU A 68 4.07 -8.40 13.80
CA LEU A 68 2.64 -8.15 14.02
C LEU A 68 1.97 -9.32 14.74
N SER A 69 1.11 -9.02 15.69
CA SER A 69 0.39 -10.01 16.52
C SER A 69 -0.89 -10.55 15.84
N ALA A 70 -1.36 -9.89 14.78
CA ALA A 70 -2.57 -10.27 14.04
C ALA A 70 -2.42 -9.93 12.56
N PRO A 71 -3.22 -10.53 11.66
CA PRO A 71 -3.21 -10.22 10.24
C PRO A 71 -3.49 -8.73 9.98
N PRO A 72 -2.55 -7.99 9.36
CA PRO A 72 -2.75 -6.57 9.08
C PRO A 72 -3.57 -6.35 7.82
N VAL A 73 -4.03 -5.11 7.64
CA VAL A 73 -4.34 -4.55 6.33
C VAL A 73 -3.06 -3.96 5.76
N LEU A 74 -2.68 -4.35 4.55
CA LEU A 74 -1.56 -3.73 3.83
C LEU A 74 -2.05 -2.49 3.10
N ILE A 75 -1.41 -1.34 3.34
CA ILE A 75 -1.74 -0.08 2.69
C ILE A 75 -0.55 0.33 1.84
N ALA A 76 -0.55 -0.08 0.58
CA ALA A 76 0.57 0.09 -0.33
C ALA A 76 0.36 1.24 -1.31
N HIS A 77 1.44 1.94 -1.63
CA HIS A 77 1.48 2.98 -2.66
C HIS A 77 2.65 2.75 -3.62
N SER A 78 2.39 2.98 -4.91
CA SER A 78 3.44 2.95 -5.94
C SER A 78 4.22 1.64 -5.93
N MET A 79 5.55 1.69 -5.83
CA MET A 79 6.42 0.49 -5.75
C MET A 79 6.10 -0.42 -4.58
N GLY A 80 5.47 0.10 -3.52
CA GLY A 80 4.95 -0.72 -2.44
C GLY A 80 3.91 -1.74 -2.90
N CYS A 81 3.13 -1.43 -3.95
CA CYS A 81 2.17 -2.38 -4.55
C CYS A 81 2.90 -3.55 -5.23
N LEU A 82 3.96 -3.26 -6.00
CA LEU A 82 4.79 -4.29 -6.61
C LEU A 82 5.46 -5.16 -5.55
N LEU A 83 5.95 -4.54 -4.47
CA LEU A 83 6.54 -5.25 -3.34
C LEU A 83 5.54 -6.23 -2.71
N VAL A 84 4.30 -5.82 -2.49
CA VAL A 84 3.24 -6.70 -1.95
C VAL A 84 2.99 -7.87 -2.90
N ALA A 85 2.90 -7.62 -4.22
CA ALA A 85 2.70 -8.67 -5.21
C ALA A 85 3.85 -9.70 -5.20
N HIS A 86 5.10 -9.26 -5.17
CA HIS A 86 6.27 -10.14 -5.07
C HIS A 86 6.30 -10.93 -3.75
N TRP A 87 6.03 -10.25 -2.62
CA TRP A 87 6.01 -10.89 -1.31
C TRP A 87 4.95 -11.98 -1.21
N ALA A 88 3.78 -11.75 -1.77
CA ALA A 88 2.64 -12.69 -1.73
C ALA A 88 2.91 -14.03 -2.44
N GLN A 89 3.93 -14.11 -3.32
CA GLN A 89 4.24 -15.34 -4.06
C GLN A 89 4.75 -16.46 -3.15
N TRP A 90 5.48 -16.12 -2.11
CA TRP A 90 6.13 -17.09 -1.23
C TRP A 90 5.74 -16.96 0.24
N ALA A 91 5.14 -15.84 0.63
CA ALA A 91 4.77 -15.60 2.01
C ALA A 91 3.59 -16.46 2.45
N SER A 92 3.70 -17.04 3.64
CA SER A 92 2.64 -17.83 4.27
C SER A 92 1.90 -17.06 5.38
N ARG A 93 2.33 -15.85 5.69
CA ARG A 93 1.72 -15.03 6.76
C ARG A 93 0.36 -14.50 6.33
N PRO A 94 -0.64 -14.59 7.21
CA PRO A 94 -1.98 -14.13 6.89
C PRO A 94 -2.02 -12.60 6.76
N VAL A 95 -2.78 -12.14 5.78
CA VAL A 95 -3.10 -10.73 5.51
C VAL A 95 -4.62 -10.60 5.53
N ARG A 96 -5.14 -9.58 6.21
CA ARG A 96 -6.57 -9.33 6.26
C ARG A 96 -7.11 -8.81 4.94
N ALA A 97 -6.44 -7.84 4.35
CA ALA A 97 -6.74 -7.24 3.05
C ALA A 97 -5.58 -6.38 2.56
N ALA A 98 -5.58 -5.96 1.29
CA ALA A 98 -4.61 -5.01 0.77
C ALA A 98 -5.26 -3.90 -0.07
N LEU A 99 -4.97 -2.64 0.25
CA LEU A 99 -5.25 -1.47 -0.58
C LEU A 99 -3.99 -1.15 -1.39
N LEU A 100 -4.06 -1.24 -2.71
CA LEU A 100 -2.94 -1.13 -3.64
C LEU A 100 -3.15 0.10 -4.53
N VAL A 101 -2.46 1.20 -4.22
CA VAL A 101 -2.72 2.52 -4.80
C VAL A 101 -1.61 2.92 -5.77
N ALA A 102 -2.00 3.35 -6.99
CA ALA A 102 -1.09 3.88 -8.02
C ALA A 102 0.02 2.89 -8.40
N VAL A 103 -0.35 1.70 -8.87
CA VAL A 103 0.59 0.65 -9.29
C VAL A 103 1.44 1.12 -10.45
N PRO A 104 2.76 1.26 -10.32
CA PRO A 104 3.62 1.70 -11.41
C PRO A 104 3.91 0.56 -12.39
N ASN A 105 4.12 0.91 -13.66
CA ASN A 105 4.50 -0.05 -14.69
C ASN A 105 6.04 -0.14 -14.80
N PRO A 106 6.68 -1.26 -14.44
CA PRO A 106 8.13 -1.40 -14.54
C PRO A 106 8.68 -1.35 -15.97
N ASP A 107 7.83 -1.58 -16.98
CA ASP A 107 8.19 -1.45 -18.41
C ASP A 107 7.93 -0.03 -18.94
N GLY A 108 7.37 0.85 -18.12
CA GLY A 108 7.05 2.21 -18.51
C GLY A 108 8.27 3.14 -18.50
N PRO A 109 8.25 4.20 -19.34
CA PRO A 109 9.39 5.11 -19.48
C PRO A 109 9.67 5.94 -18.21
N MET A 110 8.71 6.06 -17.32
CA MET A 110 8.83 6.82 -16.08
C MET A 110 9.25 5.95 -14.89
N PHE A 111 9.42 4.64 -15.08
CA PHE A 111 9.85 3.78 -13.99
C PHE A 111 11.28 4.15 -13.55
N PRO A 112 11.54 4.29 -12.24
CA PRO A 112 12.84 4.77 -11.75
C PRO A 112 13.98 3.81 -12.14
N PRO A 113 15.02 4.27 -12.84
CA PRO A 113 16.14 3.41 -13.27
C PRO A 113 16.98 2.88 -12.10
N ALA A 114 16.87 3.51 -10.93
CA ALA A 114 17.54 3.07 -9.70
C ALA A 114 16.85 1.86 -9.05
N ALA A 115 15.61 1.55 -9.44
CA ALA A 115 14.87 0.40 -8.91
C ALA A 115 15.33 -0.90 -9.56
N GLN A 116 15.61 -1.93 -8.75
CA GLN A 116 16.14 -3.19 -9.22
C GLN A 116 15.30 -4.38 -8.75
N GLY A 117 15.12 -5.36 -9.64
CA GLY A 117 14.52 -6.65 -9.30
C GLY A 117 13.00 -6.65 -9.14
N PHE A 118 12.28 -5.60 -9.58
CA PHE A 118 10.81 -5.53 -9.58
C PHE A 118 10.17 -6.13 -10.84
N GLN A 119 10.98 -6.65 -11.74
CA GLN A 119 10.54 -7.37 -12.94
C GLN A 119 11.01 -8.83 -12.88
N PRO A 120 10.24 -9.77 -13.48
CA PRO A 120 8.86 -9.59 -13.96
C PRO A 120 7.87 -9.38 -12.80
N VAL A 121 6.80 -8.61 -13.05
CA VAL A 121 5.73 -8.47 -12.06
C VAL A 121 4.95 -9.77 -11.98
N PRO A 122 4.73 -10.32 -10.77
CA PRO A 122 3.93 -11.53 -10.61
C PRO A 122 2.50 -11.36 -11.13
N ALA A 123 1.99 -12.38 -11.82
CA ALA A 123 0.66 -12.41 -12.43
C ALA A 123 -0.28 -13.43 -11.75
N GLU A 124 0.06 -13.85 -10.54
CA GLU A 124 -0.74 -14.82 -9.78
C GLU A 124 -1.69 -14.11 -8.81
N PRO A 125 -2.87 -14.68 -8.56
CA PRO A 125 -3.84 -14.13 -7.63
C PRO A 125 -3.25 -13.98 -6.21
N LEU A 126 -3.55 -12.85 -5.57
CA LEU A 126 -3.29 -12.63 -4.16
C LEU A 126 -4.22 -13.53 -3.32
N ARG A 127 -3.70 -14.06 -2.21
CA ARG A 127 -4.44 -14.99 -1.34
C ARG A 127 -5.27 -14.26 -0.27
N PHE A 128 -5.57 -13.00 -0.49
CA PHE A 128 -6.33 -12.13 0.42
C PHE A 128 -7.13 -11.11 -0.38
N PRO A 129 -8.24 -10.60 0.16
CA PRO A 129 -9.02 -9.55 -0.49
C PRO A 129 -8.15 -8.33 -0.79
N SER A 130 -8.29 -7.76 -1.97
CA SER A 130 -7.47 -6.62 -2.36
C SER A 130 -8.21 -5.68 -3.31
N LEU A 131 -7.84 -4.41 -3.26
CA LEU A 131 -8.39 -3.36 -4.11
C LEU A 131 -7.25 -2.58 -4.77
N VAL A 132 -7.21 -2.57 -6.09
CA VAL A 132 -6.33 -1.71 -6.88
C VAL A 132 -7.02 -0.39 -7.18
N VAL A 133 -6.36 0.71 -6.85
CA VAL A 133 -6.84 2.07 -7.12
C VAL A 133 -5.89 2.76 -8.09
N ALA A 134 -6.43 3.24 -9.22
CA ALA A 134 -5.66 3.93 -10.25
C ALA A 134 -6.20 5.33 -10.54
N SER A 135 -5.33 6.20 -11.03
CA SER A 135 -5.68 7.53 -11.55
C SER A 135 -5.52 7.55 -13.07
N SER A 136 -6.42 8.29 -13.76
CA SER A 136 -6.43 8.33 -15.22
C SER A 136 -5.29 9.13 -15.84
N ASP A 137 -4.60 9.95 -15.07
CA ASP A 137 -3.45 10.75 -15.48
C ASP A 137 -2.15 10.41 -14.73
N ASP A 138 -2.07 9.22 -14.13
CA ASP A 138 -0.85 8.75 -13.48
C ASP A 138 0.27 8.53 -14.52
N PRO A 139 1.40 9.26 -14.44
CA PRO A 139 2.48 9.11 -15.42
C PRO A 139 3.29 7.81 -15.26
N PHE A 140 3.18 7.14 -14.10
CA PHE A 140 3.96 5.93 -13.79
C PHE A 140 3.23 4.64 -14.14
N GLY A 141 1.89 4.67 -14.23
CA GLY A 141 1.10 3.48 -14.52
C GLY A 141 -0.27 3.81 -15.09
N SER A 142 -0.52 3.47 -16.36
CA SER A 142 -1.82 3.72 -16.99
C SER A 142 -2.96 2.93 -16.31
N VAL A 143 -4.19 3.43 -16.44
CA VAL A 143 -5.40 2.71 -16.01
C VAL A 143 -5.47 1.31 -16.61
N ALA A 144 -5.11 1.16 -17.89
CA ALA A 144 -5.10 -0.15 -18.56
C ALA A 144 -4.10 -1.11 -17.92
N TYR A 145 -2.92 -0.63 -17.54
CA TYR A 145 -1.92 -1.41 -16.82
C TYR A 145 -2.41 -1.81 -15.43
N ALA A 146 -2.90 -0.86 -14.66
CA ALA A 146 -3.40 -1.12 -13.31
C ALA A 146 -4.60 -2.09 -13.30
N ARG A 147 -5.49 -1.98 -14.31
CA ARG A 147 -6.63 -2.90 -14.48
C ARG A 147 -6.17 -4.32 -14.81
N ARG A 148 -5.10 -4.49 -15.62
CA ARG A 148 -4.49 -5.78 -15.89
C ARG A 148 -3.89 -6.37 -14.61
N CYS A 149 -3.11 -5.59 -13.84
CA CYS A 149 -2.60 -6.04 -12.55
C CYS A 149 -3.72 -6.47 -11.61
N ALA A 150 -4.82 -5.72 -11.54
CA ALA A 150 -5.98 -6.09 -10.72
C ALA A 150 -6.58 -7.43 -11.16
N ALA A 151 -6.72 -7.66 -12.47
CA ALA A 151 -7.22 -8.92 -13.01
C ALA A 151 -6.29 -10.10 -12.68
N ASP A 152 -4.99 -9.93 -12.88
CA ASP A 152 -3.97 -10.95 -12.61
C ASP A 152 -3.92 -11.30 -11.10
N TRP A 153 -4.07 -10.30 -10.23
CA TRP A 153 -4.02 -10.45 -8.78
C TRP A 153 -5.36 -10.88 -8.15
N GLY A 154 -6.44 -10.94 -8.94
CA GLY A 154 -7.78 -11.23 -8.43
C GLY A 154 -8.32 -10.11 -7.51
N SER A 155 -7.86 -8.89 -7.72
CA SER A 155 -8.24 -7.72 -6.95
C SER A 155 -9.47 -7.03 -7.53
N ASP A 156 -10.28 -6.40 -6.68
CA ASP A 156 -11.22 -5.38 -7.12
C ASP A 156 -10.48 -4.18 -7.72
N PHE A 157 -11.16 -3.40 -8.55
CA PHE A 157 -10.56 -2.25 -9.25
C PHE A 157 -11.42 -1.00 -9.13
N VAL A 158 -10.76 0.13 -8.83
CA VAL A 158 -11.38 1.46 -8.84
C VAL A 158 -10.49 2.44 -9.62
N GLU A 159 -11.10 3.17 -10.55
CA GLU A 159 -10.53 4.35 -11.18
C GLU A 159 -10.96 5.58 -10.39
N ALA A 160 -10.02 6.29 -9.79
CA ALA A 160 -10.29 7.40 -8.87
C ALA A 160 -10.34 8.79 -9.58
N GLY A 161 -10.37 8.80 -10.91
CA GLY A 161 -10.37 10.03 -11.71
C GLY A 161 -8.96 10.56 -11.96
N THR A 162 -8.87 11.85 -12.27
CA THR A 162 -7.64 12.56 -12.68
C THR A 162 -6.99 13.19 -11.46
N ILE A 163 -6.16 12.44 -10.74
CA ILE A 163 -5.54 12.83 -9.46
C ILE A 163 -4.03 12.50 -9.40
N GLY A 164 -3.37 12.47 -10.57
CA GLY A 164 -1.93 12.24 -10.68
C GLY A 164 -1.49 10.90 -10.14
N HIS A 165 -0.30 10.83 -9.55
CA HIS A 165 0.24 9.58 -8.95
C HIS A 165 -0.33 9.28 -7.56
N ILE A 166 -1.42 9.91 -7.18
CA ILE A 166 -2.06 9.76 -5.85
C ILE A 166 -1.01 9.88 -4.72
N ASN A 167 -0.14 10.87 -4.82
CA ASN A 167 0.94 11.15 -3.88
C ASN A 167 0.79 12.54 -3.23
N ALA A 168 1.82 13.04 -2.57
CA ALA A 168 1.79 14.37 -1.95
C ALA A 168 1.55 15.49 -2.96
N ASP A 169 2.11 15.39 -4.19
CA ASP A 169 1.97 16.38 -5.25
C ASP A 169 0.55 16.42 -5.84
N SER A 170 -0.25 15.39 -5.60
CA SER A 170 -1.66 15.35 -5.99
C SER A 170 -2.56 16.29 -5.17
N GLY A 171 -2.05 16.87 -4.09
CA GLY A 171 -2.78 17.83 -3.26
C GLY A 171 -4.00 17.27 -2.53
N LEU A 172 -4.06 15.96 -2.29
CA LEU A 172 -5.22 15.27 -1.72
C LEU A 172 -5.32 15.43 -0.19
N GLY A 173 -4.29 15.96 0.47
CA GLY A 173 -4.21 16.00 1.92
C GLY A 173 -4.30 14.58 2.49
N ASP A 174 -5.18 14.38 3.45
CA ASP A 174 -5.44 13.07 4.08
C ASP A 174 -6.35 12.14 3.27
N TRP A 175 -6.66 12.50 2.05
CA TRP A 175 -7.41 11.72 1.06
C TRP A 175 -8.64 11.00 1.62
N PRO A 176 -9.71 11.72 2.00
CA PRO A 176 -10.91 11.11 2.57
C PRO A 176 -11.57 10.06 1.67
N ALA A 177 -11.53 10.26 0.35
CA ALA A 177 -12.07 9.28 -0.61
C ALA A 177 -11.31 7.93 -0.52
N GLY A 178 -10.00 7.96 -0.29
CA GLY A 178 -9.21 6.76 -0.08
C GLY A 178 -9.57 6.01 1.20
N LEU A 179 -9.87 6.72 2.29
CA LEU A 179 -10.39 6.10 3.52
C LEU A 179 -11.72 5.39 3.30
N VAL A 180 -12.63 5.98 2.53
CA VAL A 180 -13.90 5.33 2.15
C VAL A 180 -13.65 4.04 1.37
N LEU A 181 -12.67 4.03 0.45
CA LEU A 181 -12.30 2.82 -0.30
C LEU A 181 -11.73 1.74 0.62
N LEU A 182 -10.87 2.12 1.57
CA LEU A 182 -10.34 1.22 2.59
C LEU A 182 -11.46 0.62 3.45
N GLU A 183 -12.40 1.43 3.93
CA GLU A 183 -13.55 0.96 4.72
C GLU A 183 -14.44 -0.02 3.94
N ARG A 184 -14.62 0.22 2.64
CA ARG A 184 -15.38 -0.70 1.76
C ARG A 184 -14.67 -2.03 1.63
N LEU A 185 -13.36 -2.03 1.38
CA LEU A 185 -12.53 -3.23 1.29
C LEU A 185 -12.62 -4.07 2.58
N LEU A 186 -12.67 -3.43 3.75
CA LEU A 186 -12.70 -4.12 5.04
C LEU A 186 -14.06 -4.71 5.41
N LYS A 187 -15.11 -4.45 4.63
CA LYS A 187 -16.48 -4.99 4.82
C LYS A 187 -16.76 -6.22 3.95
N LEU A 188 -15.81 -6.57 3.06
CA LEU A 188 -15.86 -7.79 2.26
C LEU A 188 -15.46 -9.00 3.11
#